data_cf494e5c4e011942036175ded4359d1f
#
_entry.id   cf494e5c4e011942036175ded4359d1f
#
_cell.length_a   1.000
_cell.length_b   1.000
_cell.length_c   1.000
_cell.angle_alpha   90.00
_cell.angle_beta   90.00
_cell.angle_gamma   90.00
#
_symmetry.space_group_name_H-M   'P 1'
#
loop_
_entity.id
_entity.type
_entity.pdbx_description
1 polymer ?
#
loop_
_entity_poly.entity_id
_entity_poly.type
_entity_poly.pdbx_seq_one_letter_code
_entity_poly.pdbx_strand_id
1 'polypeptide(L)'
;MHFKMRTDKHRKCTCGSWDCFEAYASGTGLKKTAEEISGDKEITTYDVIEHIDRPIMKKIFDVWQNDILEGIIGLANLFDPDVVVLSGSMAEFVDIEYLEKEANAQIVTQPFKVVKASAGNYSGMIGAALLAMGVK
;
A
#
# COMPACT_ATOMS: atom_id res chain seq x y z
N MET A 1 -0.50 -6.24 7.35
CA MET A 1 -0.78 -5.15 8.33
C MET A 1 -2.29 -5.06 8.57
N HIS A 2 -2.76 -5.28 9.84
CA HIS A 2 -4.15 -5.61 10.13
C HIS A 2 -4.88 -4.62 11.03
N PHE A 3 -4.47 -3.34 11.04
CA PHE A 3 -5.30 -2.31 11.67
C PHE A 3 -6.51 -1.99 10.78
N LYS A 4 -7.62 -1.57 11.40
CA LYS A 4 -8.84 -1.26 10.66
C LYS A 4 -8.74 0.10 9.99
N MET A 5 -9.05 0.14 8.70
CA MET A 5 -9.14 1.38 7.93
C MET A 5 -10.55 1.94 7.87
N ARG A 6 -11.54 1.06 7.81
CA ARG A 6 -12.95 1.42 7.60
C ARG A 6 -13.83 0.57 8.51
N THR A 7 -15.03 1.02 8.75
CA THR A 7 -16.00 0.31 9.59
C THR A 7 -17.29 -0.01 8.85
N ASP A 8 -17.48 0.55 7.68
CA ASP A 8 -18.68 0.47 6.84
C ASP A 8 -18.50 -0.46 5.63
N LYS A 9 -17.31 -0.97 5.45
CA LYS A 9 -16.96 -1.84 4.33
C LYS A 9 -17.02 -3.29 4.71
N HIS A 10 -16.88 -4.10 3.74
CA HIS A 10 -17.22 -5.49 3.83
C HIS A 10 -16.17 -6.38 3.18
N ARG A 11 -14.91 -5.91 3.18
CA ARG A 11 -13.78 -6.69 2.73
C ARG A 11 -13.26 -7.55 3.87
N LYS A 12 -13.54 -8.85 3.78
CA LYS A 12 -12.99 -9.81 4.71
C LYS A 12 -11.49 -9.94 4.49
N CYS A 13 -10.73 -9.84 5.57
CA CYS A 13 -9.29 -10.01 5.57
C CYS A 13 -8.91 -11.46 5.81
N THR A 14 -7.73 -11.88 5.32
CA THR A 14 -7.15 -13.20 5.53
C THR A 14 -6.93 -13.54 7.01
N CYS A 15 -6.77 -12.54 7.88
CA CYS A 15 -6.67 -12.73 9.34
C CYS A 15 -8.01 -13.07 10.01
N GLY A 16 -9.11 -13.18 9.26
CA GLY A 16 -10.45 -13.46 9.78
C GLY A 16 -11.25 -12.23 10.21
N SER A 17 -10.61 -11.06 10.35
CA SER A 17 -11.27 -9.80 10.66
C SER A 17 -11.83 -9.14 9.40
N TRP A 18 -12.47 -7.97 9.58
CA TRP A 18 -13.02 -7.16 8.49
C TRP A 18 -12.29 -5.84 8.39
N ASP A 19 -12.16 -5.34 7.18
CA ASP A 19 -11.71 -3.98 6.86
C ASP A 19 -10.31 -3.64 7.37
N CYS A 20 -9.42 -4.62 7.41
CA CYS A 20 -8.01 -4.38 7.66
C CYS A 20 -7.36 -3.61 6.50
N PHE A 21 -6.36 -2.79 6.80
CA PHE A 21 -5.53 -2.07 5.81
C PHE A 21 -5.07 -2.98 4.66
N GLU A 22 -4.59 -4.19 4.96
CA GLU A 22 -4.15 -5.16 3.95
C GLU A 22 -5.23 -5.52 2.93
N ALA A 23 -6.52 -5.55 3.33
CA ALA A 23 -7.62 -5.88 2.43
C ALA A 23 -7.87 -4.80 1.36
N TYR A 24 -7.28 -3.61 1.53
CA TYR A 24 -7.37 -2.47 0.62
C TYR A 24 -6.05 -2.13 -0.05
N ALA A 25 -4.96 -2.03 0.70
CA ALA A 25 -3.67 -1.52 0.25
C ALA A 25 -2.72 -2.57 -0.35
N SER A 26 -3.04 -3.85 -0.26
CA SER A 26 -2.23 -4.93 -0.87
C SER A 26 -2.53 -5.13 -2.36
N GLY A 27 -1.75 -5.99 -3.04
CA GLY A 27 -2.06 -6.42 -4.40
C GLY A 27 -3.44 -7.10 -4.51
N THR A 28 -3.83 -7.90 -3.50
CA THR A 28 -5.20 -8.45 -3.41
C THR A 28 -6.22 -7.33 -3.23
N GLY A 29 -5.88 -6.27 -2.51
CA GLY A 29 -6.69 -5.07 -2.36
C GLY A 29 -6.90 -4.36 -3.70
N LEU A 30 -5.85 -4.17 -4.49
CA LEU A 30 -5.94 -3.62 -5.84
C LEU A 30 -6.85 -4.46 -6.73
N LYS A 31 -6.70 -5.80 -6.71
CA LYS A 31 -7.59 -6.70 -7.47
C LYS A 31 -9.05 -6.52 -7.08
N LYS A 32 -9.36 -6.50 -5.79
CA LYS A 32 -10.74 -6.27 -5.31
C LYS A 32 -11.30 -4.91 -5.71
N THR A 33 -10.49 -3.87 -5.63
CA THR A 33 -10.87 -2.53 -6.10
C THR A 33 -11.17 -2.54 -7.60
N ALA A 34 -10.37 -3.28 -8.37
CA ALA A 34 -10.58 -3.44 -9.80
C ALA A 34 -11.89 -4.17 -10.12
N GLU A 35 -12.17 -5.29 -9.44
CA GLU A 35 -13.42 -6.05 -9.56
C GLU A 35 -14.65 -5.18 -9.21
N GLU A 36 -14.57 -4.42 -8.12
CA GLU A 36 -15.66 -3.56 -7.65
C GLU A 36 -15.97 -2.40 -8.62
N ILE A 37 -14.95 -1.82 -9.23
CA ILE A 37 -15.11 -0.66 -10.12
C ILE A 37 -15.44 -1.08 -11.55
N SER A 38 -14.79 -2.12 -12.08
CA SER A 38 -14.99 -2.58 -13.46
C SER A 38 -16.17 -3.52 -13.62
N GLY A 39 -16.55 -4.25 -12.56
CA GLY A 39 -17.51 -5.36 -12.61
C GLY A 39 -16.93 -6.63 -13.22
N ASP A 40 -15.68 -6.63 -13.64
CA ASP A 40 -14.97 -7.79 -14.22
C ASP A 40 -14.22 -8.55 -13.12
N LYS A 41 -14.59 -9.82 -12.92
CA LYS A 41 -13.97 -10.70 -11.91
C LYS A 41 -12.66 -11.33 -12.38
N GLU A 42 -12.41 -11.34 -13.67
CA GLU A 42 -11.19 -11.90 -14.24
C GLU A 42 -10.05 -10.86 -14.32
N ILE A 43 -10.34 -9.60 -14.06
CA ILE A 43 -9.34 -8.53 -14.06
C ILE A 43 -8.22 -8.81 -13.05
N THR A 44 -6.99 -8.61 -13.49
CA THR A 44 -5.80 -8.83 -12.65
C THR A 44 -5.16 -7.51 -12.23
N THR A 45 -4.29 -7.55 -11.23
CA THR A 45 -3.47 -6.39 -10.83
C THR A 45 -2.57 -5.92 -11.96
N TYR A 46 -2.08 -6.84 -12.79
CA TYR A 46 -1.23 -6.52 -13.94
C TYR A 46 -2.00 -5.77 -15.02
N ASP A 47 -3.25 -6.16 -15.29
CA ASP A 47 -4.10 -5.45 -16.26
C ASP A 47 -4.28 -3.98 -15.86
N VAL A 48 -4.43 -3.70 -14.56
CA VAL A 48 -4.53 -2.33 -14.05
C VAL A 48 -3.25 -1.54 -14.29
N ILE A 49 -2.10 -2.14 -14.01
CA ILE A 49 -0.80 -1.48 -14.13
C ILE A 49 -0.41 -1.28 -15.60
N GLU A 50 -0.55 -2.31 -16.43
CA GLU A 50 -0.17 -2.25 -17.84
C GLU A 50 -1.04 -1.30 -18.67
N HIS A 51 -2.29 -1.10 -18.24
CA HIS A 51 -3.26 -0.26 -18.96
C HIS A 51 -3.66 1.00 -18.18
N ILE A 52 -2.75 1.53 -17.36
CA ILE A 52 -2.99 2.71 -16.52
C ILE A 52 -3.34 3.98 -17.33
N ASP A 53 -3.01 4.00 -18.63
CA ASP A 53 -3.40 5.02 -19.60
C ASP A 53 -4.92 5.07 -19.83
N ARG A 54 -5.65 3.97 -19.58
CA ARG A 54 -7.10 3.93 -19.71
C ARG A 54 -7.78 4.59 -18.51
N PRO A 55 -8.78 5.45 -18.70
CA PRO A 55 -9.43 6.20 -17.61
C PRO A 55 -9.94 5.33 -16.46
N ILE A 56 -10.51 4.15 -16.79
CA ILE A 56 -11.03 3.23 -15.77
C ILE A 56 -9.89 2.60 -14.95
N MET A 57 -8.78 2.22 -15.59
CA MET A 57 -7.63 1.62 -14.91
C MET A 57 -6.92 2.64 -14.03
N LYS A 58 -6.77 3.86 -14.54
CA LYS A 58 -6.26 4.97 -13.74
C LYS A 58 -7.12 5.23 -12.51
N LYS A 59 -8.45 5.27 -12.67
CA LYS A 59 -9.37 5.44 -11.53
C LYS A 59 -9.20 4.33 -10.48
N ILE A 60 -9.07 3.07 -10.92
CA ILE A 60 -8.85 1.92 -10.03
C ILE A 60 -7.53 2.10 -9.26
N PHE A 61 -6.48 2.45 -9.97
CA PHE A 61 -5.16 2.68 -9.40
C PHE A 61 -5.17 3.85 -8.39
N ASP A 62 -5.80 4.96 -8.75
CA ASP A 62 -5.89 6.15 -7.87
C ASP A 62 -6.64 5.82 -6.57
N VAL A 63 -7.73 5.05 -6.64
CA VAL A 63 -8.46 4.59 -5.44
C VAL A 63 -7.58 3.72 -4.56
N TRP A 64 -6.88 2.76 -5.15
CA TRP A 64 -5.97 1.89 -4.40
C TRP A 64 -4.80 2.67 -3.78
N GLN A 65 -4.21 3.60 -4.51
CA GLN A 65 -3.12 4.44 -4.01
C GLN A 65 -3.58 5.35 -2.87
N ASN A 66 -4.81 5.85 -2.91
CA ASN A 66 -5.40 6.60 -1.81
C ASN A 66 -5.65 5.73 -0.58
N ASP A 67 -6.01 4.45 -0.73
CA ASP A 67 -6.09 3.53 0.41
C ASP A 67 -4.71 3.34 1.09
N ILE A 68 -3.62 3.32 0.31
CA ILE A 68 -2.25 3.32 0.85
C ILE A 68 -1.95 4.63 1.58
N LEU A 69 -2.30 5.76 0.98
CA LEU A 69 -2.11 7.10 1.54
C LEU A 69 -2.79 7.23 2.91
N GLU A 70 -4.06 6.83 3.04
CA GLU A 70 -4.79 6.84 4.30
C GLU A 70 -4.07 6.05 5.41
N GLY A 71 -3.51 4.88 5.05
CA GLY A 71 -2.72 4.08 5.99
C GLY A 71 -1.42 4.75 6.40
N ILE A 72 -0.71 5.39 5.47
CA ILE A 72 0.52 6.13 5.75
C ILE A 72 0.22 7.30 6.70
N ILE A 73 -0.82 8.08 6.43
CA ILE A 73 -1.24 9.21 7.27
C ILE A 73 -1.54 8.72 8.69
N GLY A 74 -2.31 7.64 8.83
CA GLY A 74 -2.64 7.08 10.13
C GLY A 74 -1.41 6.63 10.92
N LEU A 75 -0.48 5.94 10.27
CA LEU A 75 0.77 5.51 10.89
C LEU A 75 1.70 6.68 11.23
N ALA A 76 1.81 7.66 10.34
CA ALA A 76 2.64 8.84 10.55
C ALA A 76 2.14 9.65 11.77
N ASN A 77 0.84 9.89 11.86
CA ASN A 77 0.25 10.58 13.02
C ASN A 77 0.39 9.81 14.34
N LEU A 78 0.51 8.47 14.27
CA LEU A 78 0.64 7.64 15.47
C LEU A 78 2.09 7.50 15.93
N PHE A 79 3.05 7.39 15.00
CA PHE A 79 4.44 7.04 15.32
C PHE A 79 5.44 8.18 15.10
N ASP A 80 5.04 9.27 14.43
CA ASP A 80 5.88 10.43 14.10
C ASP A 80 7.25 10.01 13.49
N PRO A 81 7.25 9.25 12.39
CA PRO A 81 8.47 8.71 11.80
C PRO A 81 9.22 9.76 10.97
N ASP A 82 10.55 9.69 10.91
CA ASP A 82 11.35 10.45 9.96
C ASP A 82 11.22 9.92 8.52
N VAL A 83 10.95 8.61 8.40
CA VAL A 83 10.91 7.90 7.11
C VAL A 83 9.85 6.78 7.13
N VAL A 84 9.08 6.69 6.06
CA VAL A 84 8.20 5.54 5.77
C VAL A 84 8.79 4.76 4.60
N VAL A 85 9.12 3.50 4.82
CA VAL A 85 9.70 2.62 3.80
C VAL A 85 8.63 1.68 3.26
N LEU A 86 8.35 1.78 1.96
CA LEU A 86 7.45 0.86 1.28
C LEU A 86 8.22 -0.34 0.72
N SER A 87 7.75 -1.54 1.03
CA SER A 87 8.35 -2.81 0.61
C SER A 87 7.30 -3.77 0.09
N GLY A 88 7.74 -4.76 -0.66
CA GLY A 88 6.88 -5.76 -1.31
C GLY A 88 6.73 -5.53 -2.81
N SER A 89 6.18 -6.53 -3.50
CA SER A 89 6.08 -6.54 -4.96
C SER A 89 5.28 -5.37 -5.55
N MET A 90 4.30 -4.88 -4.82
CA MET A 90 3.45 -3.76 -5.27
C MET A 90 4.07 -2.37 -5.04
N ALA A 91 5.10 -2.28 -4.20
CA ALA A 91 5.75 -1.00 -3.89
C ALA A 91 6.43 -0.36 -5.13
N GLU A 92 6.80 -1.17 -6.13
CA GLU A 92 7.41 -0.67 -7.37
C GLU A 92 6.48 0.24 -8.18
N PHE A 93 5.17 -0.02 -8.10
CA PHE A 93 4.17 0.66 -8.92
C PHE A 93 3.60 1.93 -8.25
N VAL A 94 3.86 2.11 -6.96
CA VAL A 94 3.32 3.24 -6.19
C VAL A 94 4.02 4.54 -6.56
N ASP A 95 3.26 5.62 -6.70
CA ASP A 95 3.78 6.98 -6.88
C ASP A 95 4.23 7.55 -5.52
N ILE A 96 5.53 7.47 -5.28
CA ILE A 96 6.16 7.90 -4.02
C ILE A 96 6.03 9.41 -3.81
N GLU A 97 6.21 10.20 -4.87
CA GLU A 97 6.16 11.66 -4.78
C GLU A 97 4.75 12.13 -4.42
N TYR A 98 3.75 11.51 -5.03
CA TYR A 98 2.35 11.74 -4.69
C TYR A 98 2.07 11.40 -3.22
N LEU A 99 2.47 10.20 -2.78
CA LEU A 99 2.21 9.77 -1.40
C LEU A 99 2.91 10.65 -0.36
N GLU A 100 4.18 11.02 -0.58
CA GLU A 100 4.94 11.90 0.31
C GLU A 100 4.27 13.27 0.42
N LYS A 101 3.95 13.88 -0.73
CA LYS A 101 3.33 15.19 -0.80
C LYS A 101 1.97 15.22 -0.11
N GLU A 102 1.10 14.32 -0.49
CA GLU A 102 -0.28 14.31 0.02
C GLU A 102 -0.36 13.87 1.50
N ALA A 103 0.52 12.96 1.93
CA ALA A 103 0.60 12.60 3.35
C ALA A 103 1.09 13.77 4.19
N ASN A 104 2.19 14.43 3.80
CA ASN A 104 2.73 15.59 4.54
C ASN A 104 1.76 16.79 4.58
N ALA A 105 0.84 16.90 3.63
CA ALA A 105 -0.21 17.92 3.64
C ALA A 105 -1.33 17.64 4.67
N GLN A 106 -1.45 16.40 5.17
CA GLN A 106 -2.58 15.95 5.98
C GLN A 106 -2.20 15.48 7.40
N ILE A 107 -0.90 15.35 7.70
CA ILE A 107 -0.43 14.96 9.02
C ILE A 107 -0.41 16.16 9.98
N VAL A 108 -0.44 15.85 11.27
CA VAL A 108 -0.30 16.85 12.37
C VAL A 108 1.07 16.76 13.06
N THR A 109 1.90 15.83 12.62
CA THR A 109 3.26 15.56 13.11
C THR A 109 4.31 16.24 12.23
N GLN A 110 5.59 15.88 12.38
CA GLN A 110 6.64 16.45 11.56
C GLN A 110 6.64 15.84 10.14
N PRO A 111 7.04 16.61 9.11
CA PRO A 111 7.19 16.07 7.77
C PRO A 111 8.18 14.91 7.72
N PHE A 112 7.84 13.88 6.96
CA PHE A 112 8.65 12.67 6.77
C PHE A 112 8.90 12.37 5.30
N LYS A 113 9.83 11.44 5.04
CA LYS A 113 10.12 10.94 3.70
C LYS A 113 9.39 9.62 3.43
N VAL A 114 8.95 9.43 2.19
CA VAL A 114 8.45 8.14 1.71
C VAL A 114 9.46 7.59 0.71
N VAL A 115 9.93 6.36 0.94
CA VAL A 115 10.93 5.72 0.09
C VAL A 115 10.56 4.27 -0.22
N LYS A 116 11.06 3.74 -1.33
CA LYS A 116 10.99 2.31 -1.64
C LYS A 116 12.16 1.57 -1.01
N ALA A 117 11.93 0.37 -0.51
CA ALA A 117 12.99 -0.48 0.01
C ALA A 117 14.02 -0.80 -1.10
N SER A 118 15.29 -0.59 -0.84
CA SER A 118 16.37 -0.79 -1.81
C SER A 118 16.51 -2.24 -2.28
N ALA A 119 16.19 -3.20 -1.41
CA ALA A 119 16.20 -4.64 -1.72
C ALA A 119 14.85 -5.15 -2.26
N GLY A 120 13.88 -4.27 -2.48
CA GLY A 120 12.56 -4.61 -3.01
C GLY A 120 11.91 -5.75 -2.23
N ASN A 121 11.43 -6.76 -2.97
CA ASN A 121 10.75 -7.93 -2.38
C ASN A 121 11.69 -8.89 -1.62
N TYR A 122 13.01 -8.71 -1.73
CA TYR A 122 14.01 -9.57 -1.07
C TYR A 122 14.46 -9.05 0.30
N SER A 123 13.98 -7.89 0.74
CA SER A 123 14.40 -7.24 1.99
C SER A 123 14.29 -8.16 3.22
N GLY A 124 13.20 -8.94 3.31
CA GLY A 124 13.00 -9.89 4.40
C GLY A 124 14.00 -11.04 4.40
N MET A 125 14.30 -11.60 3.22
CA MET A 125 15.27 -12.68 3.06
C MET A 125 16.70 -12.22 3.37
N ILE A 126 17.07 -11.03 2.88
CA ILE A 126 18.38 -10.43 3.15
C ILE A 126 18.53 -10.17 4.65
N GLY A 127 17.50 -9.59 5.29
CA GLY A 127 17.51 -9.34 6.73
C GLY A 127 17.67 -10.62 7.56
N ALA A 128 16.96 -11.68 7.20
CA ALA A 128 17.09 -12.98 7.85
C ALA A 128 18.51 -13.59 7.67
N ALA A 129 19.07 -13.49 6.47
CA ALA A 129 20.44 -13.95 6.20
C ALA A 129 21.48 -13.17 7.01
N LEU A 130 21.37 -11.84 7.07
CA LEU A 130 22.27 -11.00 7.86
C LEU A 130 22.20 -11.32 9.36
N LEU A 131 20.99 -11.56 9.89
CA LEU A 131 20.82 -11.99 11.29
C LEU A 131 21.48 -13.35 11.56
N ALA A 132 21.32 -14.31 10.64
CA ALA A 132 21.95 -15.62 10.74
C ALA A 132 23.50 -15.54 10.69
N MET A 133 24.04 -14.56 9.96
CA MET A 133 25.47 -14.28 9.88
C MET A 133 26.00 -13.46 11.07
N GLY A 134 25.15 -13.07 12.02
CA GLY A 134 25.54 -12.28 13.17
C GLY A 134 25.87 -10.81 12.87
N VAL A 135 25.48 -10.32 11.71
CA VAL A 135 25.61 -8.89 11.34
C VAL A 135 24.53 -8.11 12.08
N LYS A 136 24.96 -7.18 12.92
CA LYS A 136 24.06 -6.27 13.66
C LYS A 136 23.94 -4.94 12.93
#